data_9d9181daa9d981213610883d358ef5a3
#
_entry.id   9d9181daa9d981213610883d358ef5a3
#
_cell.length_a   1.000
_cell.length_b   1.000
_cell.length_c   1.000
_cell.angle_alpha   90.00
_cell.angle_beta   90.00
_cell.angle_gamma   90.00
#
_symmetry.space_group_name_H-M   'P 1'
#
loop_
_entity.id
_entity.type
_entity.pdbx_description
1 polymer ?
#
loop_
_entity_poly.entity_id
_entity_poly.type
_entity_poly.pdbx_seq_one_letter_code
_entity_poly.pdbx_strand_id
1 'polypeptide(L)'
;MDRTERFYKINLLLQNRGCVSFDALLEELAVSPATLKRDLQYLRDRMEVPITYDRFDNGYRLDAAGAMGAGQAQSTKHALPGMWFSERELHALLTMHQLMSSLDDDGVLARHLQPMLERVQGMLGVDEQEVREMQRRVKLIGTARRRAPSRHFELLGSALMQRKRLWMRYFKRASRVSSEREVSPQRLVHYRNTWYLDAWCHTSEALRRFALDAVEDARVLDTRAKSVSLKDVEAEFDGSYGIYGGSGARLKWATLVFEPEAAQWVSNEEWHPQQKSRWLTPEGKTAPAGDRSGRYELQVPYSEPTELMMDILRHGDSVRVTSDKVLAAAVAQRLQLAAGQYA
;
A
#
# COMPACT_ATOMS: atom_id res chain seq x y z
N MET A 1 -22.96 11.81 19.64
CA MET A 1 -21.82 12.45 18.93
C MET A 1 -20.76 12.75 19.97
N ASP A 2 -19.56 12.28 19.74
CA ASP A 2 -18.41 12.53 20.61
C ASP A 2 -17.93 13.99 20.46
N ARG A 3 -17.12 14.47 21.39
CA ARG A 3 -16.65 15.87 21.43
C ARG A 3 -15.77 16.22 20.25
N THR A 4 -14.91 15.31 19.85
CA THR A 4 -13.99 15.46 18.71
C THR A 4 -14.74 15.54 17.38
N GLU A 5 -15.77 14.70 17.24
CA GLU A 5 -16.65 14.69 16.07
C GLU A 5 -17.44 15.99 15.93
N ARG A 6 -17.85 16.59 17.07
CA ARG A 6 -18.51 17.90 17.05
C ARG A 6 -17.56 19.01 16.63
N PHE A 7 -16.33 19.01 17.11
CA PHE A 7 -15.32 19.99 16.71
C PHE A 7 -15.03 19.93 15.22
N TYR A 8 -14.90 18.71 14.69
CA TYR A 8 -14.73 18.50 13.26
C TYR A 8 -15.90 19.07 12.45
N LYS A 9 -17.14 18.76 12.84
CA LYS A 9 -18.34 19.28 12.17
C LYS A 9 -18.44 20.80 12.25
N ILE A 10 -18.16 21.41 13.40
CA ILE A 10 -18.14 22.87 13.56
C ILE A 10 -17.17 23.48 12.55
N ASN A 11 -15.94 22.98 12.50
CA ASN A 11 -14.92 23.53 11.59
C ASN A 11 -15.30 23.33 10.12
N LEU A 12 -15.79 22.16 9.74
CA LEU A 12 -16.26 21.87 8.38
C LEU A 12 -17.41 22.79 7.94
N LEU A 13 -18.37 23.04 8.83
CA LEU A 13 -19.49 23.95 8.56
C LEU A 13 -19.01 25.37 8.37
N LEU A 14 -18.10 25.85 9.22
CA LEU A 14 -17.54 27.21 9.12
C LEU A 14 -16.68 27.39 7.86
N GLN A 15 -15.92 26.36 7.44
CA GLN A 15 -15.14 26.40 6.21
C GLN A 15 -16.01 26.38 4.95
N ASN A 16 -17.03 25.54 4.91
CA ASN A 16 -17.84 25.34 3.71
C ASN A 16 -18.89 26.45 3.52
N ARG A 17 -19.48 26.95 4.60
CA ARG A 17 -20.57 27.95 4.55
C ARG A 17 -20.09 29.40 4.80
N GLY A 18 -18.81 29.55 5.21
CA GLY A 18 -18.21 30.85 5.52
C GLY A 18 -18.74 31.48 6.81
N CYS A 19 -20.04 31.67 6.95
CA CYS A 19 -20.72 32.14 8.15
C CYS A 19 -21.87 31.21 8.51
N VAL A 20 -21.97 30.74 9.77
CA VAL A 20 -23.00 29.82 10.23
C VAL A 20 -23.63 30.32 11.52
N SER A 21 -24.98 30.44 11.53
CA SER A 21 -25.71 30.91 12.71
C SER A 21 -25.64 29.90 13.87
N PHE A 22 -25.85 30.42 15.09
CA PHE A 22 -25.83 29.55 16.29
C PHE A 22 -26.91 28.45 16.21
N ASP A 23 -28.11 28.82 15.71
CA ASP A 23 -29.22 27.85 15.57
C ASP A 23 -28.94 26.80 14.52
N ALA A 24 -28.31 27.13 13.40
CA ALA A 24 -27.88 26.17 12.39
C ALA A 24 -26.82 25.18 12.94
N LEU A 25 -25.91 25.69 13.77
CA LEU A 25 -24.93 24.81 14.45
C LEU A 25 -25.62 23.89 15.46
N LEU A 26 -26.63 24.35 16.19
CA LEU A 26 -27.39 23.50 17.13
C LEU A 26 -28.13 22.38 16.40
N GLU A 27 -28.78 22.70 15.28
CA GLU A 27 -29.54 21.75 14.48
C GLU A 27 -28.61 20.66 13.89
N GLU A 28 -27.51 21.09 13.25
CA GLU A 28 -26.56 20.17 12.60
C GLU A 28 -25.80 19.25 13.59
N LEU A 29 -25.54 19.74 14.79
CA LEU A 29 -24.80 18.99 15.82
C LEU A 29 -25.71 18.23 16.77
N ALA A 30 -26.99 18.52 16.79
CA ALA A 30 -28.01 17.93 17.69
C ALA A 30 -27.58 17.97 19.17
N VAL A 31 -27.08 19.13 19.65
CA VAL A 31 -26.59 19.35 21.01
C VAL A 31 -27.33 20.47 21.72
N SER A 32 -27.18 20.54 23.04
CA SER A 32 -27.74 21.63 23.84
C SER A 32 -26.99 22.96 23.59
N PRO A 33 -27.65 24.13 23.73
CA PRO A 33 -27.00 25.45 23.65
C PRO A 33 -25.78 25.59 24.57
N ALA A 34 -25.84 25.00 25.77
CA ALA A 34 -24.76 25.03 26.74
C ALA A 34 -23.55 24.22 26.27
N THR A 35 -23.79 23.09 25.60
CA THR A 35 -22.73 22.25 25.02
C THR A 35 -22.04 22.97 23.88
N LEU A 36 -22.80 23.54 22.95
CA LEU A 36 -22.25 24.28 21.81
C LEU A 36 -21.40 25.47 22.26
N LYS A 37 -21.89 26.25 23.24
CA LYS A 37 -21.14 27.40 23.80
C LYS A 37 -19.79 26.94 24.38
N ARG A 38 -19.76 25.84 25.17
CA ARG A 38 -18.51 25.30 25.71
C ARG A 38 -17.58 24.79 24.61
N ASP A 39 -18.12 24.16 23.59
CA ASP A 39 -17.34 23.65 22.47
C ASP A 39 -16.72 24.80 21.65
N LEU A 40 -17.48 25.86 21.33
CA LEU A 40 -16.96 27.06 20.65
C LEU A 40 -15.94 27.81 21.52
N GLN A 41 -16.16 27.89 22.83
CA GLN A 41 -15.21 28.49 23.75
C GLN A 41 -13.92 27.69 23.81
N TYR A 42 -13.99 26.37 23.91
CA TYR A 42 -12.82 25.49 23.92
C TYR A 42 -12.02 25.58 22.63
N LEU A 43 -12.70 25.61 21.47
CA LEU A 43 -12.06 25.80 20.16
C LEU A 43 -11.29 27.13 20.11
N ARG A 44 -11.84 28.22 20.66
CA ARG A 44 -11.17 29.51 20.72
C ARG A 44 -10.02 29.58 21.72
N ASP A 45 -10.30 29.17 22.96
CA ASP A 45 -9.41 29.45 24.10
C ASP A 45 -8.27 28.43 24.25
N ARG A 46 -8.53 27.18 23.86
CA ARG A 46 -7.57 26.08 24.01
C ARG A 46 -6.93 25.65 22.71
N MET A 47 -7.67 25.78 21.61
CA MET A 47 -7.23 25.31 20.32
C MET A 47 -6.88 26.46 19.36
N GLU A 48 -6.97 27.66 19.86
CA GLU A 48 -6.61 28.90 19.11
C GLU A 48 -7.22 28.99 17.72
N VAL A 49 -8.40 28.36 17.53
CA VAL A 49 -9.13 28.45 16.27
C VAL A 49 -9.71 29.85 16.16
N PRO A 50 -9.43 30.60 15.08
CA PRO A 50 -9.86 32.00 14.95
C PRO A 50 -11.34 32.09 14.59
N ILE A 51 -12.21 31.64 15.50
CA ILE A 51 -13.67 31.73 15.35
C ILE A 51 -14.14 33.08 15.90
N THR A 52 -14.69 33.94 15.05
CA THR A 52 -15.29 35.21 15.42
C THR A 52 -16.80 35.18 15.19
N TYR A 53 -17.51 35.97 15.98
CA TYR A 53 -18.95 36.18 15.78
C TYR A 53 -19.19 37.41 14.93
N ASP A 54 -19.80 37.24 13.77
CA ASP A 54 -20.20 38.30 12.89
C ASP A 54 -21.60 38.77 13.25
N ARG A 55 -21.72 40.07 13.63
CA ARG A 55 -22.99 40.65 14.02
C ARG A 55 -23.89 41.01 12.83
N PHE A 56 -23.30 41.21 11.64
CA PHE A 56 -24.05 41.51 10.44
C PHE A 56 -24.75 40.28 9.89
N ASP A 57 -24.03 39.18 9.81
CA ASP A 57 -24.55 37.90 9.31
C ASP A 57 -25.13 37.01 10.43
N ASN A 58 -25.17 37.53 11.68
CA ASN A 58 -25.69 36.85 12.87
C ASN A 58 -25.18 35.42 13.00
N GLY A 59 -23.86 35.23 12.80
CA GLY A 59 -23.25 33.89 12.77
C GLY A 59 -21.79 33.85 13.18
N TYR A 60 -21.25 32.65 13.26
CA TYR A 60 -19.85 32.42 13.49
C TYR A 60 -19.13 32.23 12.16
N ARG A 61 -17.92 32.75 12.06
CA ARG A 61 -17.04 32.55 10.91
C ARG A 61 -15.59 32.36 11.34
N LEU A 62 -14.79 31.80 10.46
CA LEU A 62 -13.32 31.74 10.62
C LEU A 62 -12.74 33.07 10.16
N ASP A 63 -12.02 33.76 11.02
CA ASP A 63 -11.38 35.04 10.69
C ASP A 63 -10.00 34.79 10.05
N ALA A 64 -9.98 34.88 8.73
CA ALA A 64 -8.72 34.77 7.97
C ALA A 64 -7.78 35.97 8.17
N ALA A 65 -8.30 37.11 8.65
CA ALA A 65 -7.54 38.35 8.84
C ALA A 65 -6.73 38.32 10.17
N GLY A 66 -7.17 37.61 11.17
CA GLY A 66 -6.41 37.43 12.44
C GLY A 66 -5.09 36.71 12.28
N ALA A 67 -4.93 35.95 11.21
CA ALA A 67 -3.67 35.24 10.89
C ALA A 67 -2.62 36.14 10.22
N MET A 68 -2.96 37.36 9.78
CA MET A 68 -2.06 38.32 9.11
C MET A 68 -1.51 39.45 10.01
N GLY A 69 -1.90 39.50 11.29
CA GLY A 69 -1.68 40.66 12.16
C GLY A 69 -0.62 40.57 13.25
N ALA A 70 0.25 39.56 13.28
CA ALA A 70 1.36 39.53 14.23
C ALA A 70 2.65 39.15 13.48
N GLY A 71 3.57 40.08 13.45
CA GLY A 71 4.81 40.11 12.68
C GLY A 71 5.64 38.85 12.69
N GLN A 72 6.20 38.60 11.52
CA GLN A 72 7.45 37.88 11.22
C GLN A 72 8.13 37.20 12.42
N ALA A 73 7.99 35.92 12.58
CA ALA A 73 8.95 34.95 13.13
C ALA A 73 8.37 33.65 13.69
N GLN A 74 7.07 33.34 13.57
CA GLN A 74 6.51 32.11 14.14
C GLN A 74 5.51 31.38 13.21
N SER A 75 5.60 31.57 11.91
CA SER A 75 4.66 31.01 10.91
C SER A 75 4.84 29.52 10.60
N THR A 76 5.69 28.81 11.30
CA THR A 76 5.91 27.37 11.06
C THR A 76 5.14 26.43 11.97
N LYS A 77 4.42 26.92 12.97
CA LYS A 77 3.66 26.08 13.90
C LYS A 77 2.20 25.79 13.47
N HIS A 78 1.67 26.46 12.46
CA HIS A 78 0.25 26.36 12.07
C HIS A 78 0.03 25.90 10.62
N ALA A 79 0.90 25.07 10.07
CA ALA A 79 0.81 24.63 8.68
C ALA A 79 -0.36 23.69 8.35
N LEU A 80 -1.17 23.30 9.32
CA LEU A 80 -2.41 22.51 9.12
C LEU A 80 -3.53 23.01 10.04
N PRO A 81 -4.03 24.24 9.91
CA PRO A 81 -5.19 24.67 10.66
C PRO A 81 -6.42 23.90 10.16
N GLY A 82 -7.01 23.11 11.03
CA GLY A 82 -8.32 22.49 10.80
C GLY A 82 -8.36 21.02 10.44
N MET A 83 -7.27 20.28 10.51
CA MET A 83 -7.36 18.82 10.46
C MET A 83 -7.51 18.24 11.88
N TRP A 84 -8.68 17.79 12.20
CA TRP A 84 -9.03 17.11 13.44
C TRP A 84 -9.23 15.63 13.14
N PHE A 85 -8.49 14.78 13.85
CA PHE A 85 -8.66 13.34 13.71
C PHE A 85 -9.49 12.83 14.89
N SER A 86 -10.47 12.01 14.62
CA SER A 86 -11.09 11.18 15.64
C SER A 86 -10.08 10.16 16.18
N GLU A 87 -10.30 9.63 17.36
CA GLU A 87 -9.46 8.57 17.94
C GLU A 87 -9.29 7.37 16.99
N ARG A 88 -10.33 7.03 16.22
CA ARG A 88 -10.29 5.95 15.20
C ARG A 88 -9.40 6.31 14.02
N GLU A 89 -9.48 7.54 13.53
CA GLU A 89 -8.63 8.01 12.42
C GLU A 89 -7.18 8.10 12.84
N LEU A 90 -6.91 8.52 14.09
CA LEU A 90 -5.57 8.52 14.64
C LEU A 90 -5.00 7.09 14.72
N HIS A 91 -5.78 6.16 15.26
CA HIS A 91 -5.37 4.76 15.32
C HIS A 91 -5.09 4.20 13.92
N ALA A 92 -5.91 4.55 12.93
CA ALA A 92 -5.71 4.16 11.53
C ALA A 92 -4.40 4.76 10.97
N LEU A 93 -4.13 6.05 11.23
CA LEU A 93 -2.89 6.72 10.79
C LEU A 93 -1.64 6.12 11.44
N LEU A 94 -1.69 5.84 12.74
CA LEU A 94 -0.57 5.20 13.45
C LEU A 94 -0.33 3.78 12.95
N THR A 95 -1.39 3.02 12.71
CA THR A 95 -1.31 1.67 12.13
C THR A 95 -0.75 1.74 10.70
N MET A 96 -1.23 2.66 9.87
CA MET A 96 -0.72 2.88 8.51
C MET A 96 0.77 3.26 8.52
N HIS A 97 1.19 4.14 9.43
CA HIS A 97 2.61 4.47 9.60
C HIS A 97 3.45 3.25 9.96
N GLN A 98 2.97 2.42 10.88
CA GLN A 98 3.65 1.17 11.27
C GLN A 98 3.78 0.22 10.06
N LEU A 99 2.72 0.09 9.26
CA LEU A 99 2.74 -0.68 8.01
C LEU A 99 3.75 -0.12 7.02
N MET A 100 3.74 1.19 6.78
CA MET A 100 4.68 1.85 5.87
C MET A 100 6.12 1.71 6.33
N SER A 101 6.39 1.88 7.63
CA SER A 101 7.72 1.70 8.22
C SER A 101 8.24 0.27 8.08
N SER A 102 7.35 -0.73 8.03
CA SER A 102 7.73 -2.12 7.80
C SER A 102 8.03 -2.46 6.34
N LEU A 103 7.51 -1.68 5.41
CA LEU A 103 7.79 -1.81 3.96
C LEU A 103 9.08 -1.08 3.55
N ASP A 104 9.52 -0.15 4.38
CA ASP A 104 10.67 0.74 4.14
C ASP A 104 11.80 0.40 5.11
N ASP A 105 12.66 -0.55 4.71
CA ASP A 105 13.74 -1.08 5.54
C ASP A 105 14.76 -0.05 6.03
N ASP A 106 15.02 0.97 5.22
CA ASP A 106 16.00 2.00 5.52
C ASP A 106 15.35 3.27 6.12
N GLY A 107 14.03 3.23 6.34
CA GLY A 107 13.28 4.32 6.97
C GLY A 107 13.23 5.62 6.16
N VAL A 108 13.34 5.55 4.84
CA VAL A 108 13.31 6.75 3.98
C VAL A 108 11.95 7.39 3.97
N LEU A 109 10.91 6.59 3.68
CA LEU A 109 9.52 7.06 3.74
C LEU A 109 9.15 7.44 5.17
N ALA A 110 9.58 6.63 6.15
CA ALA A 110 9.36 6.90 7.56
C ALA A 110 9.99 8.26 7.96
N ARG A 111 11.22 8.55 7.56
CA ARG A 111 11.89 9.84 7.84
C ARG A 111 11.15 11.04 7.26
N HIS A 112 10.61 10.93 6.05
CA HIS A 112 9.83 12.01 5.43
C HIS A 112 8.45 12.19 6.07
N LEU A 113 7.85 11.11 6.58
CA LEU A 113 6.56 11.13 7.25
C LEU A 113 6.67 11.47 8.73
N GLN A 114 7.82 11.22 9.37
CA GLN A 114 8.04 11.46 10.81
C GLN A 114 7.67 12.89 11.25
N PRO A 115 8.11 13.97 10.58
CA PRO A 115 7.75 15.33 10.98
C PRO A 115 6.23 15.61 10.88
N MET A 116 5.54 14.95 9.94
CA MET A 116 4.10 15.07 9.80
C MET A 116 3.37 14.35 10.94
N LEU A 117 3.85 13.18 11.31
CA LEU A 117 3.32 12.41 12.44
C LEU A 117 3.54 13.13 13.78
N GLU A 118 4.72 13.69 14.00
CA GLU A 118 5.01 14.47 15.20
C GLU A 118 4.09 15.68 15.33
N ARG A 119 3.77 16.34 14.22
CA ARG A 119 2.76 17.41 14.21
C ARG A 119 1.37 16.91 14.55
N VAL A 120 0.95 15.80 13.95
CA VAL A 120 -0.35 15.16 14.23
C VAL A 120 -0.43 14.74 15.69
N GLN A 121 0.61 14.13 16.23
CA GLN A 121 0.71 13.73 17.64
C GLN A 121 0.66 14.95 18.58
N GLY A 122 1.42 16.00 18.27
CA GLY A 122 1.40 17.26 19.03
C GLY A 122 0.06 17.96 19.05
N MET A 123 -0.73 17.86 17.96
CA MET A 123 -2.09 18.41 17.88
C MET A 123 -3.11 17.65 18.72
N LEU A 124 -2.88 16.39 19.00
CA LEU A 124 -3.80 15.50 19.71
C LEU A 124 -3.58 15.49 21.22
N GLY A 125 -2.49 16.10 21.68
CA GLY A 125 -2.13 16.06 23.10
C GLY A 125 -1.89 14.65 23.64
N VAL A 126 -1.66 13.68 22.74
CA VAL A 126 -1.32 12.29 23.09
C VAL A 126 0.15 12.27 23.50
N ASP A 127 0.45 11.73 24.67
CA ASP A 127 1.82 11.58 25.14
C ASP A 127 2.61 10.65 24.21
N GLU A 128 3.86 11.01 23.93
CA GLU A 128 4.77 10.15 23.14
C GLU A 128 4.86 8.72 23.69
N GLN A 129 4.68 8.54 24.99
CA GLN A 129 4.67 7.22 25.62
C GLN A 129 3.45 6.40 25.20
N GLU A 130 2.26 6.99 25.15
CA GLU A 130 1.03 6.33 24.71
C GLU A 130 1.14 5.91 23.23
N VAL A 131 1.69 6.78 22.39
CA VAL A 131 1.94 6.46 20.98
C VAL A 131 2.91 5.29 20.82
N ARG A 132 4.02 5.30 21.56
CA ARG A 132 4.99 4.19 21.58
C ARG A 132 4.40 2.90 22.10
N GLU A 133 3.53 2.95 23.11
CA GLU A 133 2.82 1.77 23.60
C GLU A 133 1.83 1.22 22.56
N MET A 134 1.06 2.08 21.89
CA MET A 134 0.19 1.67 20.79
C MET A 134 0.98 1.02 19.65
N GLN A 135 2.10 1.61 19.25
CA GLN A 135 2.98 1.06 18.22
C GLN A 135 3.56 -0.31 18.61
N ARG A 136 3.88 -0.53 19.87
CA ARG A 136 4.36 -1.83 20.38
C ARG A 136 3.29 -2.94 20.34
N ARG A 137 2.01 -2.56 20.40
CA ARG A 137 0.89 -3.53 20.34
C ARG A 137 0.59 -4.03 18.93
N VAL A 138 1.06 -3.34 17.89
CA VAL A 138 0.95 -3.76 16.48
C VAL A 138 2.33 -4.20 16.00
N LYS A 139 2.56 -5.52 15.94
CA LYS A 139 3.83 -6.08 15.47
C LYS A 139 3.63 -6.74 14.12
N LEU A 140 4.38 -6.29 13.12
CA LEU A 140 4.45 -6.93 11.82
C LEU A 140 5.63 -7.91 11.79
N ILE A 141 5.34 -9.15 11.47
CA ILE A 141 6.36 -10.19 11.30
C ILE A 141 6.43 -10.48 9.81
N GLY A 142 7.46 -9.97 9.16
CA GLY A 142 7.70 -10.22 7.75
C GLY A 142 8.36 -11.57 7.51
N THR A 143 8.26 -12.05 6.27
CA THR A 143 9.05 -13.18 5.76
C THR A 143 10.46 -12.71 5.37
N ALA A 144 11.32 -13.63 4.92
CA ALA A 144 12.63 -13.28 4.39
C ALA A 144 12.51 -12.26 3.25
N ARG A 145 13.34 -11.22 3.32
CA ARG A 145 13.29 -10.08 2.38
C ARG A 145 14.67 -9.74 1.82
N ARG A 146 14.68 -9.16 0.64
CA ARG A 146 15.88 -8.63 -0.01
C ARG A 146 15.95 -7.13 0.24
N ARG A 147 17.04 -6.67 0.83
CA ARG A 147 17.25 -5.24 1.09
C ARG A 147 17.66 -4.54 -0.20
N ALA A 148 16.99 -3.46 -0.55
CA ALA A 148 17.40 -2.53 -1.60
C ALA A 148 17.91 -1.25 -0.94
N PRO A 149 19.03 -0.66 -1.40
CA PRO A 149 19.48 0.62 -0.86
C PRO A 149 18.41 1.70 -1.00
N SER A 150 18.11 2.41 0.09
CA SER A 150 17.07 3.45 0.14
C SER A 150 17.26 4.56 -0.90
N ARG A 151 18.50 4.93 -1.17
CA ARG A 151 18.86 5.94 -2.18
C ARG A 151 18.29 5.59 -3.58
N HIS A 152 18.26 4.31 -3.94
CA HIS A 152 17.70 3.90 -5.23
C HIS A 152 16.18 4.05 -5.26
N PHE A 153 15.48 3.73 -4.16
CA PHE A 153 14.04 3.90 -4.07
C PHE A 153 13.64 5.38 -4.25
N GLU A 154 14.30 6.30 -3.53
CA GLU A 154 14.05 7.75 -3.65
C GLU A 154 14.32 8.26 -5.07
N LEU A 155 15.47 7.88 -5.63
CA LEU A 155 15.91 8.35 -6.94
C LEU A 155 14.97 7.86 -8.03
N LEU A 156 14.60 6.57 -8.02
CA LEU A 156 13.70 5.97 -9.00
C LEU A 156 12.28 6.51 -8.84
N GLY A 157 11.81 6.69 -7.61
CA GLY A 157 10.53 7.31 -7.30
C GLY A 157 10.45 8.76 -7.79
N SER A 158 11.50 9.54 -7.54
CA SER A 158 11.60 10.93 -8.01
C SER A 158 11.56 11.01 -9.55
N ALA A 159 12.33 10.17 -10.25
CA ALA A 159 12.35 10.13 -11.71
C ALA A 159 10.98 9.73 -12.29
N LEU A 160 10.28 8.78 -11.64
CA LEU A 160 8.93 8.38 -12.01
C LEU A 160 7.96 9.56 -11.92
N MET A 161 7.96 10.28 -10.81
CA MET A 161 7.08 11.43 -10.56
C MET A 161 7.39 12.61 -11.49
N GLN A 162 8.67 12.87 -11.75
CA GLN A 162 9.13 13.93 -12.66
C GLN A 162 9.01 13.55 -14.14
N ARG A 163 8.62 12.32 -14.47
CA ARG A 163 8.58 11.82 -15.84
C ARG A 163 9.90 11.96 -16.58
N LYS A 164 11.02 11.66 -15.92
CA LYS A 164 12.37 11.69 -16.47
C LYS A 164 12.90 10.28 -16.72
N ARG A 165 13.82 10.15 -17.67
CA ARG A 165 14.54 8.90 -17.92
C ARG A 165 15.58 8.67 -16.81
N LEU A 166 15.93 7.39 -16.66
CA LEU A 166 16.99 6.93 -15.77
C LEU A 166 18.07 6.22 -16.60
N TRP A 167 19.31 6.53 -16.32
CA TRP A 167 20.41 5.62 -16.56
C TRP A 167 20.65 4.79 -15.32
N MET A 168 20.87 3.48 -15.46
CA MET A 168 21.18 2.59 -14.34
C MET A 168 22.14 1.48 -14.77
N ARG A 169 23.02 1.07 -13.83
CA ARG A 169 23.78 -0.15 -13.90
C ARG A 169 23.04 -1.25 -13.15
N TYR A 170 22.65 -2.28 -13.88
CA TYR A 170 21.76 -3.34 -13.41
C TYR A 170 22.47 -4.69 -13.40
N PHE A 171 22.51 -5.37 -12.26
CA PHE A 171 23.08 -6.71 -12.11
C PHE A 171 22.04 -7.78 -12.47
N LYS A 172 22.30 -8.50 -13.54
CA LYS A 172 21.43 -9.57 -14.00
C LYS A 172 21.81 -10.88 -13.31
N ARG A 173 21.03 -11.29 -12.30
CA ARG A 173 21.34 -12.47 -11.47
C ARG A 173 21.48 -13.76 -12.24
N ALA A 174 20.66 -13.99 -13.27
CA ALA A 174 20.69 -15.20 -14.07
C ALA A 174 22.02 -15.39 -14.81
N SER A 175 22.59 -14.33 -15.36
CA SER A 175 23.87 -14.35 -16.09
C SER A 175 25.06 -13.91 -15.26
N ARG A 176 24.83 -13.38 -14.03
CA ARG A 176 25.83 -12.77 -13.14
C ARG A 176 26.65 -11.65 -13.80
N VAL A 177 26.01 -10.89 -14.71
CA VAL A 177 26.66 -9.80 -15.47
C VAL A 177 25.92 -8.49 -15.18
N SER A 178 26.68 -7.45 -14.92
CA SER A 178 26.15 -6.09 -14.85
C SER A 178 26.09 -5.48 -16.25
N SER A 179 25.02 -4.71 -16.52
CA SER A 179 24.82 -4.03 -17.80
C SER A 179 24.21 -2.66 -17.56
N GLU A 180 24.59 -1.71 -18.39
CA GLU A 180 24.01 -0.38 -18.39
C GLU A 180 22.68 -0.38 -19.12
N ARG A 181 21.72 0.37 -18.58
CA ARG A 181 20.37 0.50 -19.11
C ARG A 181 19.93 1.95 -19.06
N GLU A 182 19.29 2.38 -20.13
CA GLU A 182 18.49 3.59 -20.14
C GLU A 182 17.03 3.18 -20.12
N VAL A 183 16.28 3.68 -19.14
CA VAL A 183 14.89 3.28 -18.90
C VAL A 183 13.97 4.47 -18.69
N SER A 184 12.73 4.34 -19.10
CA SER A 184 11.64 5.28 -18.80
C SER A 184 10.73 4.66 -17.76
N PRO A 185 10.75 5.10 -16.49
CA PRO A 185 9.91 4.60 -15.42
C PRO A 185 8.41 4.69 -15.76
N GLN A 186 7.64 3.64 -15.44
CA GLN A 186 6.19 3.63 -15.63
C GLN A 186 5.45 3.46 -14.30
N ARG A 187 5.90 2.54 -13.42
CA ARG A 187 5.36 2.34 -12.08
C ARG A 187 6.34 1.61 -11.16
N LEU A 188 6.18 1.81 -9.84
CA LEU A 188 6.82 1.01 -8.79
C LEU A 188 5.84 -0.08 -8.34
N VAL A 189 6.37 -1.28 -8.13
CA VAL A 189 5.60 -2.46 -7.70
C VAL A 189 6.28 -3.06 -6.48
N HIS A 190 5.52 -3.26 -5.41
CA HIS A 190 5.98 -4.03 -4.25
C HIS A 190 5.44 -5.45 -4.33
N TYR A 191 6.33 -6.43 -4.34
CA TYR A 191 5.96 -7.84 -4.42
C TYR A 191 6.88 -8.70 -3.53
N ARG A 192 6.31 -9.50 -2.66
CA ARG A 192 7.03 -10.41 -1.75
C ARG A 192 8.21 -9.73 -1.04
N ASN A 193 7.93 -8.61 -0.39
CA ASN A 193 8.92 -7.81 0.35
C ASN A 193 10.10 -7.31 -0.50
N THR A 194 9.88 -7.10 -1.79
CA THR A 194 10.88 -6.52 -2.70
C THR A 194 10.22 -5.51 -3.62
N TRP A 195 10.90 -4.40 -3.83
CA TRP A 195 10.47 -3.37 -4.77
C TRP A 195 10.99 -3.63 -6.17
N TYR A 196 10.15 -3.36 -7.15
CA TYR A 196 10.43 -3.46 -8.58
C TYR A 196 10.03 -2.18 -9.29
N LEU A 197 10.74 -1.90 -10.39
CA LEU A 197 10.42 -0.83 -11.32
C LEU A 197 9.96 -1.46 -12.64
N ASP A 198 8.72 -1.21 -13.03
CA ASP A 198 8.27 -1.45 -14.39
C ASP A 198 8.64 -0.24 -15.25
N ALA A 199 9.38 -0.46 -16.31
CA ALA A 199 9.90 0.60 -17.16
C ALA A 199 10.00 0.17 -18.62
N TRP A 200 9.89 1.14 -19.52
CA TRP A 200 10.32 0.97 -20.90
C TRP A 200 11.84 1.00 -20.96
N CYS A 201 12.45 -0.09 -21.37
CA CYS A 201 13.90 -0.19 -21.56
C CYS A 201 14.26 0.20 -22.98
N HIS A 202 15.04 1.29 -23.14
CA HIS A 202 15.46 1.79 -24.45
C HIS A 202 16.48 0.88 -25.14
N THR A 203 17.24 0.10 -24.36
CA THR A 203 18.20 -0.86 -24.91
C THR A 203 17.53 -2.09 -25.52
N SER A 204 16.41 -2.56 -24.94
CA SER A 204 15.68 -3.74 -25.44
C SER A 204 14.41 -3.37 -26.22
N GLU A 205 14.10 -2.09 -26.32
CA GLU A 205 12.89 -1.53 -26.94
C GLU A 205 11.58 -2.21 -26.50
N ALA A 206 11.51 -2.54 -25.19
CA ALA A 206 10.38 -3.27 -24.61
C ALA A 206 10.15 -2.86 -23.16
N LEU A 207 8.95 -3.12 -22.65
CA LEU A 207 8.67 -3.07 -21.23
C LEU A 207 9.48 -4.14 -20.50
N ARG A 208 10.09 -3.78 -19.39
CA ARG A 208 10.87 -4.68 -18.54
C ARG A 208 10.64 -4.34 -17.08
N ARG A 209 10.70 -5.37 -16.23
CA ARG A 209 10.65 -5.26 -14.79
C ARG A 209 12.03 -5.41 -14.19
N PHE A 210 12.42 -4.48 -13.34
CA PHE A 210 13.74 -4.40 -12.72
C PHE A 210 13.59 -4.46 -11.20
N ALA A 211 14.25 -5.40 -10.56
CA ALA A 211 14.31 -5.46 -9.10
C ALA A 211 15.21 -4.35 -8.56
N LEU A 212 14.73 -3.55 -7.60
CA LEU A 212 15.49 -2.42 -7.07
C LEU A 212 16.77 -2.85 -6.34
N ASP A 213 16.73 -4.00 -5.70
CA ASP A 213 17.88 -4.59 -5.00
C ASP A 213 18.98 -5.12 -5.94
N ALA A 214 18.74 -5.12 -7.25
CA ALA A 214 19.73 -5.45 -8.28
C ALA A 214 20.27 -4.21 -9.02
N VAL A 215 19.83 -3.01 -8.66
CA VAL A 215 20.37 -1.75 -9.17
C VAL A 215 21.65 -1.44 -8.38
N GLU A 216 22.80 -1.42 -9.06
CA GLU A 216 24.09 -1.12 -8.47
C GLU A 216 24.35 0.39 -8.41
N ASP A 217 23.92 1.10 -9.46
CA ASP A 217 24.04 2.54 -9.58
C ASP A 217 22.91 3.09 -10.46
N ALA A 218 22.48 4.33 -10.22
CA ALA A 218 21.44 4.98 -11.01
C ALA A 218 21.57 6.51 -10.97
N ARG A 219 21.15 7.17 -12.05
CA ARG A 219 21.06 8.63 -12.14
C ARG A 219 19.88 9.06 -12.99
N VAL A 220 19.26 10.16 -12.62
CA VAL A 220 18.19 10.79 -13.40
C VAL A 220 18.83 11.53 -14.59
N LEU A 221 18.24 11.33 -15.76
CA LEU A 221 18.62 12.04 -16.99
C LEU A 221 17.69 13.23 -17.21
N ASP A 222 18.17 14.29 -17.85
CA ASP A 222 17.31 15.45 -18.18
C ASP A 222 16.33 15.19 -19.34
N THR A 223 16.38 14.01 -19.91
CA THR A 223 15.51 13.59 -20.99
C THR A 223 14.16 13.12 -20.45
N ARG A 224 13.08 13.55 -21.13
CA ARG A 224 11.72 13.13 -20.78
C ARG A 224 11.53 11.62 -20.97
N ALA A 225 10.88 10.96 -20.03
CA ALA A 225 10.53 9.55 -20.11
C ALA A 225 9.53 9.29 -21.25
N LYS A 226 9.70 8.16 -21.93
CA LYS A 226 8.68 7.64 -22.85
C LYS A 226 7.47 7.23 -22.03
N SER A 227 6.30 7.75 -22.38
CA SER A 227 5.04 7.35 -21.75
C SER A 227 4.50 6.10 -22.44
N VAL A 228 4.13 5.11 -21.62
CA VAL A 228 3.38 3.93 -22.05
C VAL A 228 2.04 3.96 -21.33
N SER A 229 0.95 3.53 -21.98
CA SER A 229 -0.35 3.52 -21.32
C SER A 229 -0.36 2.53 -20.15
N LEU A 230 -1.05 2.86 -19.06
CA LEU A 230 -1.17 1.93 -17.92
C LEU A 230 -1.80 0.61 -18.34
N LYS A 231 -2.74 0.65 -19.30
CA LYS A 231 -3.37 -0.55 -19.86
C LYS A 231 -2.35 -1.49 -20.52
N ASP A 232 -1.38 -0.93 -21.25
CA ASP A 232 -0.32 -1.73 -21.89
C ASP A 232 0.66 -2.29 -20.84
N VAL A 233 0.95 -1.51 -19.81
CA VAL A 233 1.79 -1.96 -18.68
C VAL A 233 1.11 -3.08 -17.90
N GLU A 234 -0.18 -2.98 -17.65
CA GLU A 234 -0.99 -4.02 -16.99
C GLU A 234 -1.10 -5.27 -17.87
N ALA A 235 -1.35 -5.10 -19.17
CA ALA A 235 -1.41 -6.22 -20.11
C ALA A 235 -0.08 -6.98 -20.18
N GLU A 236 1.04 -6.27 -20.05
CA GLU A 236 2.39 -6.88 -20.06
C GLU A 236 2.67 -7.67 -18.79
N PHE A 237 2.30 -7.14 -17.60
CA PHE A 237 2.83 -7.65 -16.35
C PHE A 237 1.80 -8.29 -15.43
N ASP A 238 0.50 -7.97 -15.55
CA ASP A 238 -0.49 -8.33 -14.55
C ASP A 238 -1.43 -9.47 -14.98
N GLY A 239 -1.28 -9.96 -16.19
CA GLY A 239 -2.11 -11.04 -16.75
C GLY A 239 -1.73 -12.46 -16.29
N SER A 240 -0.68 -12.63 -15.49
CA SER A 240 -0.09 -13.92 -15.16
C SER A 240 0.23 -14.02 -13.67
N TYR A 241 0.20 -15.24 -13.14
CA TYR A 241 0.63 -15.50 -11.77
C TYR A 241 2.08 -15.06 -11.52
N GLY A 242 2.26 -14.29 -10.43
CA GLY A 242 3.57 -13.84 -10.01
C GLY A 242 4.11 -12.64 -10.77
N ILE A 243 5.41 -12.44 -10.67
CA ILE A 243 6.10 -11.24 -11.16
C ILE A 243 6.90 -11.48 -12.45
N TYR A 244 7.09 -12.74 -12.84
CA TYR A 244 7.88 -13.11 -14.02
C TYR A 244 7.07 -13.23 -15.32
N GLY A 245 5.79 -12.84 -15.32
CA GLY A 245 5.01 -12.72 -16.55
C GLY A 245 5.63 -11.70 -17.52
N GLY A 246 5.51 -11.92 -18.81
CA GLY A 246 6.00 -10.99 -19.82
C GLY A 246 5.32 -11.20 -21.17
N SER A 247 5.39 -10.15 -22.02
CA SER A 247 4.78 -10.17 -23.34
C SER A 247 5.30 -11.32 -24.20
N GLY A 248 4.38 -11.98 -24.87
CA GLY A 248 4.65 -13.06 -25.81
C GLY A 248 4.59 -14.46 -25.19
N ALA A 249 4.54 -14.63 -23.89
CA ALA A 249 4.31 -15.93 -23.29
C ALA A 249 2.81 -16.26 -23.33
N ARG A 250 2.46 -17.41 -23.92
CA ARG A 250 1.06 -17.86 -23.98
C ARG A 250 0.53 -18.12 -22.56
N LEU A 251 -0.54 -17.44 -22.19
CA LEU A 251 -1.25 -17.68 -20.95
C LEU A 251 -1.79 -19.11 -20.90
N LYS A 252 -1.45 -19.83 -19.84
CA LYS A 252 -1.91 -21.18 -19.54
C LYS A 252 -2.71 -21.15 -18.25
N TRP A 253 -3.47 -22.20 -17.99
CA TRP A 253 -4.20 -22.39 -16.74
C TRP A 253 -3.72 -23.65 -16.02
N ALA A 254 -3.27 -23.49 -14.80
CA ALA A 254 -2.97 -24.63 -13.92
C ALA A 254 -4.18 -24.91 -13.04
N THR A 255 -4.52 -26.19 -12.91
CA THR A 255 -5.50 -26.67 -11.93
C THR A 255 -4.75 -27.39 -10.82
N LEU A 256 -4.89 -26.86 -9.62
CA LEU A 256 -4.29 -27.36 -8.39
C LEU A 256 -5.40 -27.98 -7.53
N VAL A 257 -5.17 -29.13 -6.96
CA VAL A 257 -6.07 -29.79 -6.01
C VAL A 257 -5.35 -29.93 -4.68
N PHE A 258 -5.90 -29.29 -3.67
CA PHE A 258 -5.39 -29.29 -2.29
C PHE A 258 -6.12 -30.31 -1.45
N GLU A 259 -5.39 -31.05 -0.64
CA GLU A 259 -5.95 -31.99 0.34
C GLU A 259 -6.70 -31.23 1.46
N PRO A 260 -7.63 -31.87 2.18
CA PRO A 260 -8.59 -31.21 3.06
C PRO A 260 -7.96 -30.27 4.11
N GLU A 261 -6.81 -30.63 4.67
CA GLU A 261 -6.13 -29.80 5.66
C GLU A 261 -5.58 -28.49 5.05
N ALA A 262 -4.89 -28.57 3.92
CA ALA A 262 -4.40 -27.38 3.20
C ALA A 262 -5.54 -26.55 2.60
N ALA A 263 -6.64 -27.21 2.18
CA ALA A 263 -7.79 -26.58 1.61
C ALA A 263 -8.42 -25.52 2.51
N GLN A 264 -8.44 -25.72 3.84
CA GLN A 264 -8.97 -24.78 4.82
C GLN A 264 -8.25 -23.42 4.80
N TRP A 265 -6.95 -23.42 4.52
CA TRP A 265 -6.13 -22.21 4.43
C TRP A 265 -6.21 -21.60 3.05
N VAL A 266 -5.97 -22.39 2.01
CA VAL A 266 -5.88 -21.92 0.63
C VAL A 266 -7.22 -21.38 0.11
N SER A 267 -8.34 -21.89 0.59
CA SER A 267 -9.67 -21.38 0.21
C SER A 267 -9.92 -19.93 0.62
N ASN A 268 -9.14 -19.38 1.54
CA ASN A 268 -9.19 -17.99 1.97
C ASN A 268 -8.10 -17.13 1.34
N GLU A 269 -7.25 -17.70 0.49
CA GLU A 269 -6.16 -16.99 -0.20
C GLU A 269 -6.60 -16.56 -1.60
N GLU A 270 -6.20 -15.37 -1.99
CA GLU A 270 -6.29 -14.92 -3.38
C GLU A 270 -4.91 -15.02 -4.03
N TRP A 271 -4.77 -16.03 -4.90
CA TRP A 271 -3.53 -16.25 -5.64
C TRP A 271 -3.46 -15.41 -6.90
N HIS A 272 -4.61 -15.14 -7.52
CA HIS A 272 -4.72 -14.29 -8.71
C HIS A 272 -6.14 -13.72 -8.84
N PRO A 273 -6.33 -12.46 -9.25
CA PRO A 273 -7.66 -11.86 -9.38
C PRO A 273 -8.62 -12.60 -10.30
N GLN A 274 -8.11 -13.34 -11.27
CA GLN A 274 -8.91 -14.15 -12.21
C GLN A 274 -8.99 -15.62 -11.79
N GLN A 275 -8.52 -15.99 -10.61
CA GLN A 275 -8.59 -17.38 -10.16
C GLN A 275 -10.04 -17.91 -10.15
N LYS A 276 -10.17 -19.21 -10.40
CA LYS A 276 -11.42 -19.94 -10.26
C LYS A 276 -11.24 -21.03 -9.23
N SER A 277 -12.26 -21.29 -8.43
CA SER A 277 -12.11 -22.29 -7.37
C SER A 277 -13.43 -22.98 -7.06
N ARG A 278 -13.34 -24.19 -6.49
CA ARG A 278 -14.47 -24.95 -6.00
C ARG A 278 -14.04 -26.01 -4.99
N TRP A 279 -14.95 -26.35 -4.10
CA TRP A 279 -14.78 -27.49 -3.21
C TRP A 279 -15.16 -28.78 -3.93
N LEU A 280 -14.47 -29.86 -3.61
CA LEU A 280 -14.67 -31.19 -4.19
C LEU A 280 -15.05 -32.19 -3.09
N THR A 281 -16.00 -33.08 -3.42
CA THR A 281 -16.26 -34.27 -2.59
C THR A 281 -15.09 -35.25 -2.64
N PRO A 282 -15.04 -36.26 -1.77
CA PRO A 282 -14.03 -37.32 -1.83
C PRO A 282 -13.95 -38.00 -3.21
N GLU A 283 -15.07 -38.13 -3.90
CA GLU A 283 -15.18 -38.74 -5.23
C GLU A 283 -14.72 -37.77 -6.35
N GLY A 284 -14.33 -36.53 -6.02
CA GLY A 284 -13.84 -35.53 -6.97
C GLY A 284 -14.95 -34.77 -7.71
N LYS A 285 -16.21 -34.85 -7.27
CA LYS A 285 -17.31 -34.03 -7.80
C LYS A 285 -17.37 -32.69 -7.07
N THR A 286 -18.04 -31.70 -7.67
CA THR A 286 -18.28 -30.42 -7.00
C THR A 286 -19.10 -30.66 -5.72
N ALA A 287 -18.60 -30.16 -4.60
CA ALA A 287 -19.27 -30.27 -3.32
C ALA A 287 -20.57 -29.42 -3.27
N PRO A 288 -21.56 -29.78 -2.49
CA PRO A 288 -22.73 -28.95 -2.24
C PRO A 288 -22.34 -27.57 -1.66
N ALA A 289 -23.22 -26.60 -1.87
CA ALA A 289 -23.01 -25.26 -1.31
C ALA A 289 -22.86 -25.30 0.22
N GLY A 290 -21.76 -24.75 0.74
CA GLY A 290 -21.46 -24.73 2.17
C GLY A 290 -20.65 -25.92 2.70
N ASP A 291 -20.52 -26.99 1.95
CA ASP A 291 -19.65 -28.11 2.33
C ASP A 291 -18.18 -27.78 2.00
N ARG A 292 -17.35 -27.65 3.04
CA ARG A 292 -15.91 -27.34 3.00
C ARG A 292 -15.07 -28.45 3.61
N SER A 293 -15.59 -29.66 3.71
CA SER A 293 -14.90 -30.77 4.37
C SER A 293 -13.94 -31.53 3.45
N GLY A 294 -14.10 -31.37 2.14
CA GLY A 294 -13.34 -32.10 1.14
C GLY A 294 -12.10 -31.39 0.63
N ARG A 295 -11.69 -31.76 -0.57
CA ARG A 295 -10.57 -31.15 -1.28
C ARG A 295 -10.97 -29.84 -1.93
N TYR A 296 -9.99 -28.97 -2.21
CA TYR A 296 -10.20 -27.67 -2.84
C TYR A 296 -9.48 -27.61 -4.18
N GLU A 297 -10.22 -27.34 -5.25
CA GLU A 297 -9.66 -27.11 -6.58
C GLU A 297 -9.48 -25.62 -6.79
N LEU A 298 -8.29 -25.23 -7.19
CA LEU A 298 -7.92 -23.86 -7.52
C LEU A 298 -7.34 -23.84 -8.93
N GLN A 299 -7.89 -22.96 -9.78
CA GLN A 299 -7.39 -22.71 -11.14
C GLN A 299 -6.76 -21.34 -11.20
N VAL A 300 -5.51 -21.27 -11.63
CA VAL A 300 -4.71 -20.02 -11.72
C VAL A 300 -4.15 -19.85 -13.12
N PRO A 301 -4.24 -18.64 -13.71
CA PRO A 301 -3.59 -18.35 -14.96
C PRO A 301 -2.09 -18.08 -14.73
N TYR A 302 -1.23 -18.65 -15.56
CA TYR A 302 0.21 -18.42 -15.50
C TYR A 302 0.83 -18.45 -16.89
N SER A 303 1.94 -17.74 -17.07
CA SER A 303 2.72 -17.75 -18.31
C SER A 303 4.10 -18.38 -18.07
N GLU A 304 4.71 -18.09 -16.95
CA GLU A 304 6.01 -18.59 -16.51
C GLU A 304 5.85 -19.41 -15.21
N PRO A 305 6.32 -20.66 -15.16
CA PRO A 305 5.99 -21.59 -14.07
C PRO A 305 6.79 -21.37 -12.77
N THR A 306 7.87 -20.59 -12.77
CA THR A 306 8.83 -20.53 -11.66
C THR A 306 8.17 -20.20 -10.33
N GLU A 307 7.37 -19.14 -10.25
CA GLU A 307 6.75 -18.72 -8.99
C GLU A 307 5.61 -19.64 -8.57
N LEU A 308 4.77 -20.00 -9.54
CA LEU A 308 3.69 -20.96 -9.28
C LEU A 308 4.24 -22.29 -8.76
N MET A 309 5.34 -22.76 -9.32
CA MET A 309 6.02 -23.96 -8.84
C MET A 309 6.59 -23.80 -7.43
N MET A 310 7.15 -22.63 -7.09
CA MET A 310 7.63 -22.36 -5.73
C MET A 310 6.50 -22.42 -4.70
N ASP A 311 5.33 -21.84 -5.05
CA ASP A 311 4.17 -21.88 -4.16
C ASP A 311 3.54 -23.27 -4.07
N ILE A 312 3.51 -24.04 -5.16
CA ILE A 312 3.12 -25.46 -5.13
C ILE A 312 4.06 -26.24 -4.19
N LEU A 313 5.36 -26.08 -4.34
CA LEU A 313 6.35 -26.79 -3.51
C LEU A 313 6.25 -26.44 -2.01
N ARG A 314 5.80 -25.23 -1.67
CA ARG A 314 5.55 -24.82 -0.27
C ARG A 314 4.51 -25.71 0.43
N HIS A 315 3.57 -26.27 -0.33
CA HIS A 315 2.52 -27.14 0.20
C HIS A 315 2.90 -28.64 0.22
N GLY A 316 4.09 -28.98 -0.30
CA GLY A 316 4.62 -30.34 -0.24
C GLY A 316 3.69 -31.39 -0.87
N ASP A 317 3.28 -32.36 -0.06
CA ASP A 317 2.39 -33.46 -0.44
C ASP A 317 0.90 -33.11 -0.41
N SER A 318 0.57 -31.94 0.14
CA SER A 318 -0.81 -31.48 0.32
C SER A 318 -1.41 -30.83 -0.93
N VAL A 319 -0.69 -30.80 -2.06
CA VAL A 319 -1.16 -30.24 -3.33
C VAL A 319 -0.76 -31.08 -4.52
N ARG A 320 -1.63 -31.15 -5.53
CA ARG A 320 -1.37 -31.83 -6.78
C ARG A 320 -1.79 -30.99 -7.99
N VAL A 321 -0.94 -30.91 -9.01
CA VAL A 321 -1.26 -30.34 -10.32
C VAL A 321 -2.00 -31.38 -11.15
N THR A 322 -3.20 -31.04 -11.63
CA THR A 322 -4.07 -32.00 -12.33
C THR A 322 -4.25 -31.74 -13.82
N SER A 323 -4.07 -30.50 -14.29
CA SER A 323 -4.39 -30.15 -15.69
C SER A 323 -3.17 -29.98 -16.60
N ASP A 324 -2.06 -29.44 -16.10
CA ASP A 324 -0.86 -29.17 -16.91
C ASP A 324 0.21 -30.23 -16.66
N LYS A 325 0.36 -31.16 -17.63
CA LYS A 325 1.33 -32.25 -17.53
C LYS A 325 2.78 -31.78 -17.47
N VAL A 326 3.10 -30.65 -18.13
CA VAL A 326 4.47 -30.10 -18.15
C VAL A 326 4.79 -29.51 -16.77
N LEU A 327 3.88 -28.73 -16.20
CA LEU A 327 4.03 -28.20 -14.86
C LEU A 327 4.08 -29.32 -13.82
N ALA A 328 3.19 -30.32 -13.91
CA ALA A 328 3.18 -31.47 -13.00
C ALA A 328 4.50 -32.25 -13.05
N ALA A 329 5.05 -32.51 -14.23
CA ALA A 329 6.34 -33.16 -14.39
C ALA A 329 7.51 -32.35 -13.82
N ALA A 330 7.49 -31.03 -14.01
CA ALA A 330 8.51 -30.12 -13.45
C ALA A 330 8.46 -30.09 -11.90
N VAL A 331 7.28 -30.05 -11.31
CA VAL A 331 7.09 -30.16 -9.85
C VAL A 331 7.58 -31.50 -9.33
N ALA A 332 7.17 -32.60 -9.95
CA ALA A 332 7.62 -33.95 -9.56
C ALA A 332 9.14 -34.08 -9.60
N GLN A 333 9.77 -33.60 -10.67
CA GLN A 333 11.24 -33.63 -10.79
C GLN A 333 11.93 -32.84 -9.65
N ARG A 334 11.38 -31.65 -9.29
CA ARG A 334 11.92 -30.85 -8.18
C ARG A 334 11.77 -31.54 -6.83
N LEU A 335 10.64 -32.19 -6.59
CA LEU A 335 10.39 -32.95 -5.36
C LEU A 335 11.36 -34.16 -5.26
N GLN A 336 11.59 -34.88 -6.36
CA GLN A 336 12.55 -35.99 -6.40
C GLN A 336 13.99 -35.54 -6.12
N LEU A 337 14.42 -34.43 -6.76
CA LEU A 337 15.74 -33.86 -6.50
C LEU A 337 15.89 -33.37 -5.06
N ALA A 338 14.83 -32.80 -4.48
CA ALA A 338 14.84 -32.36 -3.09
C ALA A 338 14.93 -33.60 -2.15
N ALA A 339 14.10 -34.63 -2.34
CA ALA A 339 14.13 -35.83 -1.55
C ALA A 339 15.50 -36.52 -1.59
N GLY A 340 16.15 -36.53 -2.76
CA GLY A 340 17.50 -37.10 -2.93
C GLY A 340 18.63 -36.37 -2.19
N GLN A 341 18.39 -35.18 -1.64
CA GLN A 341 19.35 -34.47 -0.78
C GLN A 341 19.26 -34.87 0.68
N TYR A 342 18.21 -35.60 1.06
CA TYR A 342 17.98 -36.09 2.43
C TYR A 342 18.10 -37.61 2.54
N ALA A 343 18.31 -38.30 1.42
CA ALA A 343 18.61 -39.73 1.36
C ALA A 343 20.13 -39.94 1.34
#